data_2548dd921d849a5099f5347060ed390c
#
_entry.id   2548dd921d849a5099f5347060ed390c
#
_cell.length_a   1.000
_cell.length_b   1.000
_cell.length_c   1.000
_cell.angle_alpha   90.00
_cell.angle_beta   90.00
_cell.angle_gamma   90.00
#
_symmetry.space_group_name_H-M   'P 1'
#
loop_
_entity.id
_entity.type
_entity.pdbx_description
1 polymer ?
#
loop_
_entity_poly.entity_id
_entity_poly.type
_entity_poly.pdbx_seq_one_letter_code
_entity_poly.pdbx_strand_id
1 'polypeptide(L)'
;GYARVSTDSDEQFTSYEAQVDYYTKYIKGNPEWEFVEVYTDDGISALSTKKRDGFNRMIKDALDGKIDLIVTKSVSRFARNTVDSLSTIRKLKEVGCECYFEKENIYTFDGKGELLLTIMSSLAQEESRSISENVTWGQRKRFADGKVSMPYKCFLGYEKGEDNLPHIVEKEAVVVRLIYKLFMEGKTPVGICKHLDKMEIPTPSGKNKWSQTTV
;
A
#
# COMPACT_ATOMS: atom_id res chain seq x y z
N GLY A 1 7.97 -2.94 -24.46
CA GLY A 1 7.05 -1.80 -24.25
C GLY A 1 5.98 -2.10 -23.22
N TYR A 2 5.37 -1.06 -22.63
CA TYR A 2 4.23 -1.21 -21.71
C TYR A 2 3.06 -0.31 -22.13
N ALA A 3 1.88 -0.91 -22.34
CA ALA A 3 0.65 -0.23 -22.70
C ALA A 3 -0.46 -0.51 -21.69
N ARG A 4 -1.25 0.53 -21.34
CA ARG A 4 -2.44 0.42 -20.49
C ARG A 4 -3.62 1.12 -21.16
N VAL A 5 -4.70 0.39 -21.36
CA VAL A 5 -5.94 0.86 -21.99
C VAL A 5 -7.04 1.01 -20.94
N SER A 6 -7.92 2.02 -21.03
CA SER A 6 -9.08 2.22 -20.16
C SER A 6 -10.34 1.56 -20.77
N THR A 7 -11.27 1.02 -19.97
CA THR A 7 -12.35 0.10 -20.39
C THR A 7 -13.71 0.75 -20.65
N ASP A 8 -13.82 1.92 -21.27
CA ASP A 8 -15.13 2.60 -21.28
C ASP A 8 -15.91 2.64 -22.60
N SER A 9 -15.59 1.88 -23.63
CA SER A 9 -16.47 1.67 -24.81
C SER A 9 -15.89 0.73 -25.88
N ASP A 10 -16.72 0.27 -26.85
CA ASP A 10 -16.36 -0.57 -28.02
C ASP A 10 -15.25 0.02 -28.93
N GLU A 11 -14.99 1.32 -28.82
CA GLU A 11 -13.85 2.00 -29.48
C GLU A 11 -12.48 1.57 -28.95
N GLN A 12 -12.42 0.78 -27.87
CA GLN A 12 -11.19 0.46 -27.14
C GLN A 12 -10.47 -0.78 -27.65
N PHE A 13 -11.18 -1.72 -28.30
CA PHE A 13 -10.52 -2.87 -28.89
C PHE A 13 -9.57 -2.43 -30.01
N THR A 14 -9.99 -1.45 -30.80
CA THR A 14 -9.13 -0.80 -31.81
C THR A 14 -7.99 -0.01 -31.20
N SER A 15 -8.18 0.57 -29.99
CA SER A 15 -7.15 1.31 -29.27
C SER A 15 -6.07 0.40 -28.66
N TYR A 16 -6.43 -0.82 -28.22
CA TYR A 16 -5.48 -1.79 -27.69
C TYR A 16 -4.51 -2.31 -28.75
N GLU A 17 -5.06 -2.86 -29.83
CA GLU A 17 -4.25 -3.36 -30.95
C GLU A 17 -3.37 -2.26 -31.57
N ALA A 18 -3.92 -1.05 -31.69
CA ALA A 18 -3.18 0.11 -32.18
C ALA A 18 -1.99 0.50 -31.27
N GLN A 19 -2.15 0.41 -29.94
CA GLN A 19 -1.06 0.68 -28.99
C GLN A 19 0.03 -0.39 -29.05
N VAL A 20 -0.35 -1.67 -29.13
CA VAL A 20 0.60 -2.79 -29.27
C VAL A 20 1.37 -2.67 -30.58
N ASP A 21 0.68 -2.40 -31.69
CA ASP A 21 1.31 -2.19 -33.01
C ASP A 21 2.25 -0.96 -33.01
N TYR A 22 1.79 0.14 -32.41
CA TYR A 22 2.59 1.35 -32.25
C TYR A 22 3.91 1.09 -31.53
N TYR A 23 3.87 0.51 -30.30
CA TYR A 23 5.08 0.23 -29.54
C TYR A 23 5.97 -0.82 -30.20
N THR A 24 5.37 -1.83 -30.84
CA THR A 24 6.14 -2.81 -31.60
C THR A 24 6.93 -2.16 -32.73
N LYS A 25 6.28 -1.28 -33.51
CA LYS A 25 6.94 -0.55 -34.61
C LYS A 25 7.95 0.47 -34.08
N TYR A 26 7.59 1.19 -33.02
CA TYR A 26 8.44 2.21 -32.41
C TYR A 26 9.75 1.62 -31.89
N ILE A 27 9.67 0.51 -31.16
CA ILE A 27 10.87 -0.16 -30.61
C ILE A 27 11.69 -0.80 -31.72
N LYS A 28 11.06 -1.53 -32.65
CA LYS A 28 11.77 -2.16 -33.78
C LYS A 28 12.35 -1.16 -34.76
N GLY A 29 11.82 0.05 -34.82
CA GLY A 29 12.34 1.14 -35.67
C GLY A 29 13.61 1.78 -35.13
N ASN A 30 13.97 1.56 -33.87
CA ASN A 30 15.23 2.04 -33.31
C ASN A 30 16.32 0.98 -33.47
N PRO A 31 17.40 1.23 -34.21
CA PRO A 31 18.46 0.25 -34.46
C PRO A 31 19.27 -0.13 -33.21
N GLU A 32 19.22 0.69 -32.15
CA GLU A 32 19.93 0.46 -30.90
C GLU A 32 19.12 -0.40 -29.90
N TRP A 33 17.83 -0.72 -30.22
CA TRP A 33 16.94 -1.42 -29.32
C TRP A 33 16.60 -2.83 -29.84
N GLU A 34 16.68 -3.80 -28.94
CA GLU A 34 16.18 -5.14 -29.20
C GLU A 34 14.74 -5.26 -28.67
N PHE A 35 13.85 -5.74 -29.55
CA PHE A 35 12.44 -5.94 -29.17
C PHE A 35 12.26 -7.23 -28.38
N VAL A 36 11.85 -7.12 -27.13
CA VAL A 36 11.48 -8.27 -26.26
C VAL A 36 9.99 -8.54 -26.36
N GLU A 37 9.15 -7.67 -25.81
CA GLU A 37 7.69 -7.84 -25.78
C GLU A 37 6.98 -6.50 -25.52
N VAL A 38 5.69 -6.42 -25.86
CA VAL A 38 4.79 -5.38 -25.37
C VAL A 38 3.88 -5.99 -24.29
N TYR A 39 4.10 -5.59 -23.04
CA TYR A 39 3.28 -5.97 -21.90
C TYR A 39 2.05 -5.08 -21.82
N THR A 40 0.90 -5.66 -21.54
CA THR A 40 -0.36 -4.95 -21.57
C THR A 40 -1.21 -5.29 -20.34
N ASP A 41 -1.94 -4.28 -19.86
CA ASP A 41 -3.01 -4.46 -18.89
C ASP A 41 -4.30 -3.85 -19.45
N ASP A 42 -5.38 -4.63 -19.46
CA ASP A 42 -6.71 -4.12 -19.75
C ASP A 42 -7.13 -3.19 -18.62
N GLY A 43 -7.46 -1.96 -18.97
CA GLY A 43 -7.90 -0.95 -18.02
C GLY A 43 -9.26 -1.30 -17.43
N ILE A 44 -9.31 -2.10 -16.41
CA ILE A 44 -10.52 -2.32 -15.62
C ILE A 44 -10.67 -1.15 -14.65
N SER A 45 -11.92 -0.65 -14.51
CA SER A 45 -12.33 0.52 -13.74
C SER A 45 -11.58 0.71 -12.40
N ALA A 46 -11.45 1.94 -11.95
CA ALA A 46 -10.77 2.36 -10.71
C ALA A 46 -11.22 1.63 -9.42
N LEU A 47 -12.32 0.88 -9.47
CA LEU A 47 -12.91 0.11 -8.38
C LEU A 47 -12.53 -1.38 -8.37
N SER A 48 -11.86 -1.89 -9.42
CA SER A 48 -11.49 -3.31 -9.48
C SER A 48 -10.07 -3.52 -8.94
N THR A 49 -9.94 -4.35 -7.90
CA THR A 49 -8.70 -4.88 -7.33
C THR A 49 -8.00 -5.90 -8.24
N LYS A 50 -8.41 -6.02 -9.52
CA LYS A 50 -7.78 -6.96 -10.45
C LYS A 50 -6.31 -6.61 -10.65
N LYS A 51 -5.49 -7.60 -10.55
CA LYS A 51 -4.04 -7.61 -10.63
C LYS A 51 -3.61 -7.04 -12.00
N ARG A 52 -2.62 -6.15 -11.98
CA ARG A 52 -1.90 -5.70 -13.18
C ARG A 52 -0.93 -6.82 -13.59
N ASP A 53 -1.45 -7.87 -14.17
CA ASP A 53 -0.68 -9.07 -14.45
C ASP A 53 0.41 -8.80 -15.51
N GLY A 54 0.09 -7.98 -16.53
CA GLY A 54 1.07 -7.54 -17.52
C GLY A 54 2.18 -6.69 -16.91
N PHE A 55 1.83 -5.70 -16.09
CA PHE A 55 2.81 -4.86 -15.39
C PHE A 55 3.69 -5.69 -14.43
N ASN A 56 3.08 -6.55 -13.63
CA ASN A 56 3.82 -7.37 -12.69
C ASN A 56 4.77 -8.33 -13.40
N ARG A 57 4.35 -8.92 -14.53
CA ARG A 57 5.19 -9.77 -15.37
C ARG A 57 6.35 -8.98 -15.96
N MET A 58 6.10 -7.78 -16.48
CA MET A 58 7.14 -6.88 -16.99
C MET A 58 8.18 -6.55 -15.91
N ILE A 59 7.74 -6.15 -14.72
CA ILE A 59 8.65 -5.83 -13.61
C ILE A 59 9.47 -7.05 -13.21
N LYS A 60 8.84 -8.22 -13.13
CA LYS A 60 9.56 -9.48 -12.85
C LYS A 60 10.64 -9.76 -13.89
N ASP A 61 10.31 -9.67 -15.18
CA ASP A 61 11.26 -9.92 -16.26
C ASP A 61 12.40 -8.90 -16.29
N ALA A 62 12.14 -7.64 -15.90
CA ALA A 62 13.16 -6.61 -15.73
C ALA A 62 14.09 -6.93 -14.53
N LEU A 63 13.53 -7.35 -13.38
CA LEU A 63 14.32 -7.75 -12.21
C LEU A 63 15.14 -9.03 -12.47
N ASP A 64 14.64 -9.92 -13.33
CA ASP A 64 15.35 -11.13 -13.80
C ASP A 64 16.45 -10.80 -14.84
N GLY A 65 16.65 -9.52 -15.22
CA GLY A 65 17.67 -9.09 -16.19
C GLY A 65 17.35 -9.38 -17.64
N LYS A 66 16.06 -9.63 -17.99
CA LYS A 66 15.62 -9.87 -19.38
C LYS A 66 15.28 -8.58 -20.14
N ILE A 67 15.17 -7.47 -19.42
CA ILE A 67 14.77 -6.16 -19.96
C ILE A 67 15.70 -5.09 -19.41
N ASP A 68 16.33 -4.34 -20.28
CA ASP A 68 17.21 -3.21 -19.94
C ASP A 68 16.49 -1.86 -20.08
N LEU A 69 15.44 -1.80 -20.93
CA LEU A 69 14.68 -0.59 -21.19
C LEU A 69 13.18 -0.86 -21.25
N ILE A 70 12.40 -0.12 -20.45
CA ILE A 70 10.94 -0.10 -20.49
C ILE A 70 10.48 1.21 -21.16
N VAL A 71 9.75 1.09 -22.28
CA VAL A 71 9.14 2.24 -22.98
C VAL A 71 7.65 2.30 -22.64
N THR A 72 7.16 3.44 -22.19
CA THR A 72 5.75 3.66 -21.88
C THR A 72 5.31 5.08 -22.19
N LYS A 73 4.02 5.30 -22.39
CA LYS A 73 3.47 6.59 -22.83
C LYS A 73 3.74 7.74 -21.85
N SER A 74 3.61 7.49 -20.54
CA SER A 74 3.78 8.53 -19.53
C SER A 74 3.95 7.93 -18.13
N VAL A 75 4.47 8.73 -17.21
CA VAL A 75 4.58 8.39 -15.79
C VAL A 75 3.23 7.98 -15.19
N SER A 76 2.14 8.67 -15.55
CA SER A 76 0.78 8.37 -15.06
C SER A 76 0.21 7.04 -15.58
N ARG A 77 0.73 6.50 -16.69
CA ARG A 77 0.39 5.19 -17.22
C ARG A 77 1.21 4.07 -16.60
N PHE A 78 2.41 4.40 -16.15
CA PHE A 78 3.34 3.44 -15.55
C PHE A 78 2.84 2.88 -14.22
N ALA A 79 2.38 3.74 -13.28
CA ALA A 79 1.84 3.25 -12.01
C ALA A 79 0.58 4.00 -11.57
N ARG A 80 -0.09 3.51 -10.51
CA ARG A 80 -1.40 4.02 -10.04
C ARG A 80 -1.28 5.26 -9.18
N ASN A 81 -0.23 5.35 -8.40
CA ASN A 81 0.05 6.47 -7.49
C ASN A 81 1.55 6.79 -7.49
N THR A 82 1.89 7.92 -6.90
CA THR A 82 3.26 8.44 -6.86
C THR A 82 4.20 7.53 -6.07
N VAL A 83 3.74 6.95 -4.96
CA VAL A 83 4.55 6.08 -4.10
C VAL A 83 4.94 4.78 -4.82
N ASP A 84 3.97 4.11 -5.46
CA ASP A 84 4.21 2.86 -6.20
C ASP A 84 5.11 3.11 -7.41
N SER A 85 4.89 4.24 -8.12
CA SER A 85 5.74 4.65 -9.26
C SER A 85 7.18 4.81 -8.80
N LEU A 86 7.40 5.60 -7.76
CA LEU A 86 8.73 5.90 -7.22
C LEU A 86 9.46 4.65 -6.76
N SER A 87 8.78 3.80 -5.97
CA SER A 87 9.37 2.57 -5.45
C SER A 87 9.74 1.58 -6.56
N THR A 88 8.89 1.49 -7.60
CA THR A 88 9.14 0.61 -8.75
C THR A 88 10.30 1.10 -9.60
N ILE A 89 10.34 2.41 -9.92
CA ILE A 89 11.44 2.99 -10.71
C ILE A 89 12.78 2.83 -9.99
N ARG A 90 12.82 3.03 -8.65
CA ARG A 90 14.03 2.82 -7.86
C ARG A 90 14.53 1.38 -7.93
N LYS A 91 13.64 0.39 -7.78
CA LYS A 91 14.00 -1.03 -7.91
C LYS A 91 14.53 -1.37 -9.30
N LEU A 92 13.91 -0.84 -10.36
CA LEU A 92 14.39 -1.02 -11.72
C LEU A 92 15.78 -0.40 -11.94
N LYS A 93 16.00 0.79 -11.38
CA LYS A 93 17.30 1.46 -11.42
C LYS A 93 18.40 0.66 -10.72
N GLU A 94 18.11 0.00 -9.60
CA GLU A 94 19.05 -0.85 -8.86
C GLU A 94 19.53 -2.06 -9.68
N VAL A 95 18.69 -2.57 -10.58
CA VAL A 95 19.05 -3.69 -11.47
C VAL A 95 19.51 -3.24 -12.87
N GLY A 96 19.68 -1.93 -13.08
CA GLY A 96 20.15 -1.38 -14.35
C GLY A 96 19.08 -1.32 -15.45
N CYS A 97 17.79 -1.45 -15.11
CA CYS A 97 16.70 -1.31 -16.06
C CYS A 97 16.19 0.14 -16.10
N GLU A 98 16.30 0.78 -17.25
CA GLU A 98 15.88 2.16 -17.49
C GLU A 98 14.40 2.23 -17.88
N CYS A 99 13.73 3.35 -17.56
CA CYS A 99 12.39 3.65 -18.06
C CYS A 99 12.43 4.91 -18.94
N TYR A 100 11.79 4.83 -20.10
CA TYR A 100 11.55 5.97 -20.98
C TYR A 100 10.07 6.34 -21.01
N PHE A 101 9.76 7.56 -20.61
CA PHE A 101 8.43 8.16 -20.63
C PHE A 101 8.28 9.04 -21.85
N GLU A 102 7.59 8.55 -22.87
CA GLU A 102 7.49 9.16 -24.19
C GLU A 102 6.91 10.58 -24.15
N LYS A 103 5.76 10.77 -23.43
CA LYS A 103 5.06 12.06 -23.35
C LYS A 103 5.91 13.14 -22.69
N GLU A 104 6.61 12.78 -21.63
CA GLU A 104 7.47 13.67 -20.88
C GLU A 104 8.87 13.82 -21.52
N ASN A 105 9.23 12.92 -22.42
CA ASN A 105 10.56 12.79 -23.03
C ASN A 105 11.67 12.71 -21.96
N ILE A 106 11.49 11.75 -21.04
CA ILE A 106 12.37 11.55 -19.88
C ILE A 106 12.86 10.11 -19.85
N TYR A 107 14.18 9.94 -19.74
CA TYR A 107 14.86 8.71 -19.36
C TYR A 107 15.18 8.74 -17.86
N THR A 108 14.96 7.62 -17.15
CA THR A 108 15.13 7.60 -15.69
C THR A 108 16.58 7.64 -15.22
N PHE A 109 17.56 7.44 -16.12
CA PHE A 109 18.98 7.49 -15.80
C PHE A 109 19.61 8.84 -16.14
N ASP A 110 18.92 9.71 -16.85
CA ASP A 110 19.41 11.05 -17.14
C ASP A 110 19.13 12.07 -16.03
N GLY A 111 19.65 13.30 -16.16
CA GLY A 111 19.43 14.37 -15.17
C GLY A 111 17.96 14.77 -15.00
N LYS A 112 17.14 14.65 -16.05
CA LYS A 112 15.68 14.90 -15.98
C LYS A 112 14.99 13.79 -15.19
N GLY A 113 15.46 12.55 -15.34
CA GLY A 113 14.98 11.41 -14.56
C GLY A 113 15.25 11.57 -13.07
N GLU A 114 16.43 12.03 -12.67
CA GLU A 114 16.75 12.33 -11.27
C GLU A 114 15.87 13.45 -10.70
N LEU A 115 15.63 14.51 -11.48
CA LEU A 115 14.71 15.57 -11.08
C LEU A 115 13.29 15.03 -10.92
N LEU A 116 12.80 14.19 -11.85
CA LEU A 116 11.51 13.54 -11.77
C LEU A 116 11.38 12.72 -10.47
N LEU A 117 12.37 11.88 -10.17
CA LEU A 117 12.38 11.05 -8.94
C LEU A 117 12.38 11.90 -7.67
N THR A 118 13.08 13.03 -7.68
CA THR A 118 13.10 13.98 -6.56
C THR A 118 11.72 14.61 -6.34
N ILE A 119 11.08 15.09 -7.40
CA ILE A 119 9.72 15.65 -7.33
C ILE A 119 8.72 14.59 -6.86
N MET A 120 8.78 13.38 -7.42
CA MET A 120 7.91 12.27 -7.03
C MET A 120 8.11 11.89 -5.56
N SER A 121 9.36 11.93 -5.06
CA SER A 121 9.65 11.66 -3.65
C SER A 121 9.01 12.69 -2.72
N SER A 122 9.09 13.97 -3.08
CA SER A 122 8.46 15.06 -2.32
C SER A 122 6.94 14.95 -2.32
N LEU A 123 6.34 14.64 -3.48
CA LEU A 123 4.88 14.43 -3.61
C LEU A 123 4.41 13.22 -2.80
N ALA A 124 5.16 12.11 -2.82
CA ALA A 124 4.83 10.91 -2.06
C ALA A 124 4.86 11.16 -0.54
N GLN A 125 5.82 11.95 -0.06
CA GLN A 125 5.89 12.38 1.35
C GLN A 125 4.69 13.26 1.72
N GLU A 126 4.34 14.23 0.87
CA GLU A 126 3.21 15.11 1.11
C GLU A 126 1.87 14.35 1.10
N GLU A 127 1.68 13.42 0.16
CA GLU A 127 0.51 12.55 0.11
C GLU A 127 0.38 11.71 1.39
N SER A 128 1.47 11.12 1.86
CA SER A 128 1.50 10.33 3.10
C SER A 128 1.15 11.19 4.33
N ARG A 129 1.70 12.43 4.40
CA ARG A 129 1.39 13.40 5.45
C ARG A 129 -0.08 13.79 5.45
N SER A 130 -0.62 14.14 4.29
CA SER A 130 -2.02 14.54 4.11
C SER A 130 -2.98 13.42 4.53
N ILE A 131 -2.71 12.16 4.16
CA ILE A 131 -3.51 11.00 4.58
C ILE A 131 -3.50 10.88 6.12
N SER A 132 -2.33 10.99 6.76
CA SER A 132 -2.20 10.91 8.22
C SER A 132 -2.97 12.03 8.94
N GLU A 133 -2.86 13.26 8.44
CA GLU A 133 -3.58 14.42 8.98
C GLU A 133 -5.10 14.25 8.83
N ASN A 134 -5.57 13.80 7.66
CA ASN A 134 -6.99 13.56 7.40
C ASN A 134 -7.57 12.45 8.28
N VAL A 135 -6.83 11.36 8.49
CA VAL A 135 -7.25 10.28 9.42
C VAL A 135 -7.35 10.81 10.85
N THR A 136 -6.33 11.54 11.31
CA THR A 136 -6.31 12.14 12.65
C THR A 136 -7.45 13.13 12.85
N TRP A 137 -7.70 14.01 11.87
CA TRP A 137 -8.81 14.94 11.89
C TRP A 137 -10.15 14.23 11.94
N GLY A 138 -10.34 13.21 11.10
CA GLY A 138 -11.57 12.40 11.08
C GLY A 138 -11.82 11.65 12.39
N GLN A 139 -10.76 11.19 13.06
CA GLN A 139 -10.86 10.58 14.39
C GLN A 139 -11.27 11.61 15.46
N ARG A 140 -10.59 12.76 15.48
CA ARG A 140 -10.91 13.85 16.43
C ARG A 140 -12.35 14.34 16.29
N LYS A 141 -12.82 14.50 15.04
CA LYS A 141 -14.20 14.90 14.76
C LYS A 141 -15.21 13.86 15.27
N ARG A 142 -14.95 12.57 15.02
CA ARG A 142 -15.81 11.48 15.55
C ARG A 142 -15.86 11.48 17.06
N PHE A 143 -14.74 11.68 17.74
CA PHE A 143 -14.69 11.77 19.20
C PHE A 143 -15.44 13.01 19.72
N ALA A 144 -15.32 14.16 19.06
CA ALA A 144 -16.07 15.35 19.40
C ALA A 144 -17.59 15.18 19.23
N ASP A 145 -18.00 14.38 18.23
CA ASP A 145 -19.41 14.00 18.01
C ASP A 145 -19.89 12.86 18.94
N GLY A 146 -19.07 12.42 19.92
CA GLY A 146 -19.39 11.31 20.82
C GLY A 146 -19.40 9.93 20.16
N LYS A 147 -18.92 9.81 18.92
CA LYS A 147 -18.86 8.55 18.17
C LYS A 147 -17.57 7.80 18.49
N VAL A 148 -17.67 6.82 19.38
CA VAL A 148 -16.52 5.97 19.75
C VAL A 148 -16.35 4.85 18.71
N SER A 149 -15.14 4.72 18.16
CA SER A 149 -14.76 3.58 17.30
C SER A 149 -13.71 2.77 18.03
N MET A 150 -14.11 1.60 18.53
CA MET A 150 -13.23 0.70 19.28
C MET A 150 -13.14 -0.66 18.56
N PRO A 151 -11.96 -1.30 18.50
CA PRO A 151 -11.80 -2.65 17.96
C PRO A 151 -12.21 -3.70 18.99
N TYR A 152 -13.51 -3.85 19.26
CA TYR A 152 -14.05 -4.70 20.33
C TYR A 152 -13.56 -6.15 20.31
N LYS A 153 -13.16 -6.69 19.16
CA LYS A 153 -12.76 -8.09 18.99
C LYS A 153 -11.66 -8.57 19.97
N CYS A 154 -10.75 -7.66 20.35
CA CYS A 154 -9.65 -7.98 21.28
C CYS A 154 -9.46 -6.87 22.33
N PHE A 155 -10.50 -6.12 22.63
CA PHE A 155 -10.48 -5.04 23.60
C PHE A 155 -11.14 -5.53 24.89
N LEU A 156 -10.30 -5.92 25.85
CA LEU A 156 -10.75 -6.54 27.09
C LEU A 156 -11.63 -5.58 27.94
N GLY A 157 -12.71 -6.08 28.47
CA GLY A 157 -13.61 -5.38 29.39
C GLY A 157 -14.76 -4.64 28.73
N TYR A 158 -14.80 -4.58 27.38
CA TYR A 158 -15.88 -3.89 26.69
C TYR A 158 -16.38 -4.67 25.48
N GLU A 159 -17.68 -4.62 25.26
CA GLU A 159 -18.37 -5.09 24.06
C GLU A 159 -19.17 -3.95 23.40
N LYS A 160 -19.56 -4.17 22.16
CA LYS A 160 -20.39 -3.21 21.43
C LYS A 160 -21.85 -3.40 21.82
N GLY A 161 -22.47 -2.40 22.47
CA GLY A 161 -23.88 -2.38 22.78
C GLY A 161 -24.78 -2.18 21.54
N GLU A 162 -26.08 -2.39 21.71
CA GLU A 162 -27.10 -2.17 20.67
C GLU A 162 -27.20 -0.67 20.27
N ASP A 163 -26.86 0.22 21.18
CA ASP A 163 -26.76 1.68 20.97
C ASP A 163 -25.46 2.10 20.27
N ASN A 164 -24.62 1.15 19.84
CA ASN A 164 -23.29 1.34 19.29
C ASN A 164 -22.26 1.97 20.25
N LEU A 165 -22.57 2.07 21.54
CA LEU A 165 -21.65 2.52 22.58
C LEU A 165 -20.93 1.34 23.24
N PRO A 166 -19.77 1.56 23.89
CA PRO A 166 -19.07 0.52 24.62
C PRO A 166 -19.81 0.17 25.92
N HIS A 167 -20.20 -1.09 26.08
CA HIS A 167 -20.77 -1.64 27.29
C HIS A 167 -19.73 -2.47 28.05
N ILE A 168 -19.76 -2.41 29.36
CA ILE A 168 -18.80 -3.12 30.22
C ILE A 168 -19.19 -4.60 30.28
N VAL A 169 -18.21 -5.47 30.01
CA VAL A 169 -18.30 -6.90 30.22
C VAL A 169 -17.74 -7.21 31.63
N GLU A 170 -18.58 -7.36 32.65
CA GLU A 170 -18.15 -7.46 34.05
C GLU A 170 -17.14 -8.59 34.31
N LYS A 171 -17.27 -9.73 33.64
CA LYS A 171 -16.32 -10.85 33.76
C LYS A 171 -14.90 -10.47 33.34
N GLU A 172 -14.78 -9.66 32.30
CA GLU A 172 -13.50 -9.17 31.77
C GLU A 172 -13.01 -7.93 32.52
N ALA A 173 -13.92 -7.06 32.97
CA ALA A 173 -13.62 -5.85 33.71
C ALA A 173 -12.86 -6.15 35.02
N VAL A 174 -13.10 -7.30 35.64
CA VAL A 174 -12.33 -7.77 36.83
C VAL A 174 -10.84 -7.88 36.49
N VAL A 175 -10.51 -8.43 35.33
CA VAL A 175 -9.10 -8.58 34.89
C VAL A 175 -8.48 -7.22 34.61
N VAL A 176 -9.21 -6.33 33.96
CA VAL A 176 -8.74 -4.96 33.68
C VAL A 176 -8.46 -4.22 34.99
N ARG A 177 -9.41 -4.26 35.93
CA ARG A 177 -9.23 -3.64 37.28
C ARG A 177 -8.03 -4.23 38.02
N LEU A 178 -7.79 -5.56 37.91
CA LEU A 178 -6.63 -6.22 38.48
C LEU A 178 -5.32 -5.69 37.87
N ILE A 179 -5.26 -5.56 36.56
CA ILE A 179 -4.07 -5.01 35.85
C ILE A 179 -3.76 -3.61 36.39
N TYR A 180 -4.75 -2.72 36.44
CA TYR A 180 -4.57 -1.37 36.96
C TYR A 180 -4.15 -1.37 38.44
N LYS A 181 -4.73 -2.21 39.26
CA LYS A 181 -4.35 -2.36 40.68
C LYS A 181 -2.88 -2.75 40.81
N LEU A 182 -2.44 -3.78 40.08
CA LEU A 182 -1.06 -4.25 40.12
C LEU A 182 -0.08 -3.16 39.62
N PHE A 183 -0.49 -2.40 38.60
CA PHE A 183 0.31 -1.28 38.12
C PHE A 183 0.44 -0.16 39.17
N MET A 184 -0.64 0.21 39.83
CA MET A 184 -0.64 1.18 40.92
C MET A 184 0.16 0.71 42.17
N GLU A 185 0.27 -0.62 42.38
CA GLU A 185 1.16 -1.21 43.37
C GLU A 185 2.64 -1.20 42.98
N GLY A 186 2.99 -0.63 41.79
CA GLY A 186 4.36 -0.49 41.30
C GLY A 186 4.90 -1.70 40.53
N LYS A 187 4.07 -2.65 40.13
CA LYS A 187 4.53 -3.76 39.27
C LYS A 187 4.81 -3.26 37.85
N THR A 188 5.88 -3.75 37.28
CA THR A 188 6.21 -3.50 35.87
C THR A 188 5.26 -4.27 34.94
N PRO A 189 5.06 -3.85 33.66
CA PRO A 189 4.26 -4.61 32.70
C PRO A 189 4.67 -6.08 32.58
N VAL A 190 5.97 -6.36 32.62
CA VAL A 190 6.51 -7.74 32.66
C VAL A 190 6.05 -8.50 33.89
N GLY A 191 6.08 -7.84 35.06
CA GLY A 191 5.64 -8.42 36.34
C GLY A 191 4.13 -8.70 36.34
N ILE A 192 3.34 -7.83 35.70
CA ILE A 192 1.88 -8.02 35.54
C ILE A 192 1.62 -9.20 34.62
N CYS A 193 2.29 -9.32 33.46
CA CYS A 193 2.16 -10.47 32.57
C CYS A 193 2.42 -11.79 33.32
N LYS A 194 3.53 -11.89 34.04
CA LYS A 194 3.86 -13.09 34.84
C LYS A 194 2.82 -13.40 35.92
N HIS A 195 2.21 -12.38 36.49
CA HIS A 195 1.15 -12.57 37.50
C HIS A 195 -0.13 -13.11 36.86
N LEU A 196 -0.53 -12.55 35.71
CA LEU A 196 -1.71 -13.02 34.96
C LEU A 196 -1.52 -14.46 34.44
N ASP A 197 -0.32 -14.76 33.89
CA ASP A 197 0.06 -16.10 33.43
C ASP A 197 0.00 -17.13 34.58
N LYS A 198 0.48 -16.76 35.81
CA LYS A 198 0.42 -17.63 37.00
C LYS A 198 -1.00 -17.88 37.49
N MET A 199 -1.90 -16.93 37.23
CA MET A 199 -3.33 -17.06 37.56
C MET A 199 -4.13 -17.77 36.46
N GLU A 200 -3.46 -18.23 35.39
CA GLU A 200 -4.08 -18.88 34.22
C GLU A 200 -5.19 -18.05 33.57
N ILE A 201 -5.08 -16.72 33.64
CA ILE A 201 -6.05 -15.81 33.02
C ILE A 201 -5.77 -15.73 31.51
N PRO A 202 -6.73 -16.07 30.63
CA PRO A 202 -6.54 -16.01 29.19
C PRO A 202 -6.41 -14.57 28.70
N THR A 203 -5.63 -14.38 27.64
CA THR A 203 -5.53 -13.07 26.98
C THR A 203 -6.81 -12.73 26.20
N PRO A 204 -7.05 -11.46 25.82
CA PRO A 204 -8.20 -11.07 24.99
C PRO A 204 -8.33 -11.83 23.67
N SER A 205 -7.21 -12.35 23.15
CA SER A 205 -7.17 -13.19 21.95
C SER A 205 -7.28 -14.68 22.20
N GLY A 206 -7.56 -15.11 23.46
CA GLY A 206 -7.69 -16.52 23.86
C GLY A 206 -6.37 -17.27 24.00
N LYS A 207 -5.22 -16.58 24.02
CA LYS A 207 -3.91 -17.21 24.26
C LYS A 207 -3.62 -17.32 25.74
N ASN A 208 -2.81 -18.32 26.13
CA ASN A 208 -2.45 -18.58 27.52
C ASN A 208 -1.23 -17.77 28.01
N LYS A 209 -0.65 -16.90 27.16
CA LYS A 209 0.57 -16.15 27.51
C LYS A 209 0.39 -14.67 27.22
N TRP A 210 0.51 -13.85 28.26
CA TRP A 210 0.43 -12.40 28.15
C TRP A 210 1.71 -11.76 27.62
N SER A 211 1.57 -10.69 26.85
CA SER A 211 2.68 -9.87 26.36
C SER A 211 2.58 -8.45 26.92
N GLN A 212 3.72 -7.76 27.02
CA GLN A 212 3.76 -6.37 27.49
C GLN A 212 2.92 -5.41 26.66
N THR A 213 2.74 -5.71 25.37
CA THR A 213 1.91 -4.92 24.46
C THR A 213 0.41 -5.18 24.62
N THR A 214 0.02 -6.21 25.38
CA THR A 214 -1.37 -6.56 25.65
C THR A 214 -1.82 -6.01 27.01
N VAL A 215 -0.90 -5.86 27.96
CA VAL A 215 -1.10 -5.23 29.26
C VAL A 215 -0.94 -3.72 29.15
#